data_e66debda05771a7803aac45608c6e1d3
#
_entry.id   e66debda05771a7803aac45608c6e1d3
#
_cell.length_a   1.000
_cell.length_b   1.000
_cell.length_c   1.000
_cell.angle_alpha   90.00
_cell.angle_beta   90.00
_cell.angle_gamma   90.00
#
_symmetry.space_group_name_H-M   'P 1'
#
loop_
_entity.id
_entity.type
_entity.pdbx_description
1 polymer ?
#
loop_
_entity_poly.entity_id
_entity_poly.type
_entity_poly.pdbx_seq_one_letter_code
_entity_poly.pdbx_strand_id
1 'polypeptide(L)'
;VKPGNGLGRMAWTLPSRSGIPLTMAQNIYDNPDFFAGYSQLPRQVHGLDGAPEWPAIRAMLPDVAEKRVADLGCGFGWASRWFREQGAASVAGYDLSHNMIARARADTSDPAIDYRNADLEVLDLPQAVFDLVYSALAFHYVADFDRLIRMIHKALAPGGDLVFTIEHPIFMAAAHPHWTLDEDGRKTWPVNGYSVEGERRTDWFAKGVLKYHRTLATTLNTLIGAGFALRRVQEFAPTAAQIEAMPVLAEELERPMMLLVAARKA
;
A
#
# COMPACT_ATOMS: atom_id res chain seq x y z
N VAL A 1 38.80 46.69 10.29
CA VAL A 1 38.44 45.32 10.00
C VAL A 1 36.93 45.26 9.70
N LYS A 2 36.54 45.07 8.44
CA LYS A 2 35.11 44.93 8.03
C LYS A 2 34.75 43.44 8.01
N PRO A 3 33.57 43.04 8.51
CA PRO A 3 33.07 41.69 8.30
C PRO A 3 32.37 41.58 6.93
N GLY A 4 32.82 40.59 6.13
CA GLY A 4 32.20 40.27 4.86
C GLY A 4 30.93 39.44 5.04
N ASN A 5 29.82 39.95 4.56
CA ASN A 5 28.57 39.19 4.36
C ASN A 5 28.69 38.38 3.05
N GLY A 6 28.64 37.09 3.16
CA GLY A 6 28.53 36.16 2.04
C GLY A 6 27.59 35.01 2.33
N LEU A 7 26.28 35.30 2.44
CA LEU A 7 25.24 34.28 2.37
C LEU A 7 24.95 33.99 0.89
N GLY A 8 25.68 33.04 0.30
CA GLY A 8 25.34 32.49 -0.99
C GLY A 8 23.97 31.81 -0.95
N ARG A 9 23.02 32.34 -1.73
CA ARG A 9 21.74 31.64 -1.99
C ARG A 9 22.05 30.34 -2.74
N MET A 10 21.99 29.20 -2.05
CA MET A 10 21.88 27.91 -2.71
C MET A 10 20.52 27.86 -3.40
N ALA A 11 20.51 28.04 -4.71
CA ALA A 11 19.35 27.73 -5.53
C ALA A 11 19.24 26.21 -5.64
N TRP A 12 18.25 25.65 -4.99
CA TRP A 12 17.88 24.25 -5.18
C TRP A 12 17.13 24.15 -6.52
N THR A 13 17.86 23.79 -7.57
CA THR A 13 17.22 23.37 -8.82
C THR A 13 16.77 21.94 -8.65
N LEU A 14 15.43 21.73 -8.62
CA LEU A 14 14.86 20.41 -8.75
C LEU A 14 15.32 19.80 -10.08
N PRO A 15 15.81 18.55 -10.10
CA PRO A 15 16.14 17.90 -11.36
C PRO A 15 14.87 17.80 -12.22
N SER A 16 14.98 18.25 -13.48
CA SER A 16 13.96 18.09 -14.49
C SER A 16 13.62 16.59 -14.62
N ARG A 17 12.35 16.24 -14.56
CA ARG A 17 11.84 14.88 -14.87
C ARG A 17 12.17 14.57 -16.34
N SER A 18 13.36 14.06 -16.62
CA SER A 18 13.65 13.36 -17.87
C SER A 18 12.88 12.05 -17.85
N GLY A 19 12.11 11.79 -18.92
CA GLY A 19 11.21 10.67 -19.04
C GLY A 19 11.86 9.33 -18.61
N ILE A 20 11.39 8.78 -17.50
CA ILE A 20 11.66 7.42 -17.10
C ILE A 20 10.95 6.56 -18.14
N PRO A 21 11.64 5.64 -18.85
CA PRO A 21 10.93 4.68 -19.69
C PRO A 21 9.91 3.96 -18.80
N LEU A 22 8.67 3.82 -19.29
CA LEU A 22 7.64 2.97 -18.66
C LEU A 22 8.20 1.54 -18.62
N THR A 23 8.94 1.20 -17.58
CA THR A 23 9.30 -0.18 -17.33
C THR A 23 8.04 -0.85 -16.81
N MET A 24 7.63 -1.95 -17.45
CA MET A 24 6.51 -2.77 -16.96
C MET A 24 6.76 -3.12 -15.48
N ALA A 25 5.72 -3.03 -14.67
CA ALA A 25 5.81 -3.39 -13.25
C ALA A 25 6.35 -4.82 -13.07
N GLN A 26 7.15 -5.02 -12.03
CA GLN A 26 7.64 -6.36 -11.72
C GLN A 26 6.47 -7.25 -11.28
N ASN A 27 6.12 -8.25 -12.08
CA ASN A 27 5.12 -9.25 -11.70
C ASN A 27 5.77 -10.39 -10.90
N ILE A 28 6.19 -10.10 -9.65
CA ILE A 28 6.85 -11.08 -8.79
C ILE A 28 5.90 -12.19 -8.33
N TYR A 29 4.59 -11.91 -8.26
CA TYR A 29 3.57 -12.83 -7.77
C TYR A 29 3.25 -13.97 -8.75
N ASP A 30 3.71 -13.90 -10.00
CA ASP A 30 3.66 -15.01 -10.96
C ASP A 30 4.95 -15.86 -10.93
N ASN A 31 5.96 -15.48 -10.14
CA ASN A 31 7.11 -16.35 -9.87
C ASN A 31 6.64 -17.53 -8.99
N PRO A 32 6.89 -18.80 -9.38
CA PRO A 32 6.36 -19.97 -8.67
C PRO A 32 6.82 -20.07 -7.20
N ASP A 33 8.09 -19.80 -6.93
CA ASP A 33 8.64 -19.88 -5.58
C ASP A 33 8.06 -18.78 -4.68
N PHE A 34 7.94 -17.56 -5.22
CA PHE A 34 7.30 -16.46 -4.53
C PHE A 34 5.84 -16.77 -4.22
N PHE A 35 5.08 -17.23 -5.22
CA PHE A 35 3.66 -17.54 -5.08
C PHE A 35 3.42 -18.66 -4.06
N ALA A 36 4.27 -19.69 -4.07
CA ALA A 36 4.17 -20.80 -3.10
C ALA A 36 4.40 -20.29 -1.66
N GLY A 37 5.46 -19.51 -1.42
CA GLY A 37 5.73 -18.93 -0.10
C GLY A 37 4.66 -17.94 0.36
N TYR A 38 4.24 -17.03 -0.53
CA TYR A 38 3.20 -16.06 -0.26
C TYR A 38 1.86 -16.70 0.11
N SER A 39 1.49 -17.79 -0.57
CA SER A 39 0.24 -18.52 -0.33
C SER A 39 0.16 -19.14 1.08
N GLN A 40 1.28 -19.29 1.78
CA GLN A 40 1.33 -19.82 3.15
C GLN A 40 1.22 -18.75 4.24
N LEU A 41 1.21 -17.47 3.87
CA LEU A 41 1.04 -16.39 4.84
C LEU A 41 -0.31 -16.51 5.57
N PRO A 42 -0.38 -16.19 6.88
CA PRO A 42 -1.64 -16.23 7.64
C PRO A 42 -2.79 -15.52 6.95
N ARG A 43 -2.55 -14.34 6.33
CA ARG A 43 -3.56 -13.61 5.56
C ARG A 43 -4.07 -14.33 4.30
N GLN A 44 -3.29 -15.28 3.76
CA GLN A 44 -3.70 -16.06 2.60
C GLN A 44 -4.38 -17.36 3.00
N VAL A 45 -4.05 -17.92 4.16
CA VAL A 45 -4.64 -19.14 4.70
C VAL A 45 -5.95 -18.85 5.44
N HIS A 46 -5.98 -17.78 6.26
CA HIS A 46 -7.10 -17.42 7.11
C HIS A 46 -7.85 -16.17 6.63
N GLY A 47 -7.51 -15.64 5.44
CA GLY A 47 -8.13 -14.45 4.87
C GLY A 47 -7.91 -13.21 5.73
N LEU A 48 -8.93 -12.39 5.83
CA LEU A 48 -8.85 -11.11 6.56
C LEU A 48 -8.59 -11.29 8.06
N ASP A 49 -9.03 -12.40 8.65
CA ASP A 49 -8.76 -12.71 10.07
C ASP A 49 -7.27 -13.04 10.32
N GLY A 50 -6.55 -13.47 9.28
CA GLY A 50 -5.09 -13.67 9.32
C GLY A 50 -4.28 -12.40 9.09
N ALA A 51 -4.92 -11.24 8.89
CA ALA A 51 -4.26 -9.95 8.70
C ALA A 51 -4.36 -9.11 9.99
N PRO A 52 -3.26 -8.93 10.74
CA PRO A 52 -3.30 -8.29 12.06
C PRO A 52 -3.79 -6.84 12.00
N GLU A 53 -3.59 -6.13 10.89
CA GLU A 53 -4.07 -4.77 10.66
C GLU A 53 -5.56 -4.70 10.31
N TRP A 54 -6.21 -5.81 9.99
CA TRP A 54 -7.58 -5.82 9.49
C TRP A 54 -8.59 -5.13 10.41
N PRO A 55 -8.61 -5.37 11.73
CA PRO A 55 -9.55 -4.66 12.61
C PRO A 55 -9.38 -3.13 12.55
N ALA A 56 -8.16 -2.65 12.41
CA ALA A 56 -7.86 -1.22 12.35
C ALA A 56 -8.30 -0.61 11.01
N ILE A 57 -7.97 -1.26 9.86
CA ILE A 57 -8.38 -0.76 8.55
C ILE A 57 -9.89 -0.86 8.35
N ARG A 58 -10.52 -1.94 8.84
CA ARG A 58 -11.97 -2.11 8.82
C ARG A 58 -12.69 -0.95 9.53
N ALA A 59 -12.16 -0.50 10.68
CA ALA A 59 -12.71 0.64 11.42
C ALA A 59 -12.56 1.98 10.69
N MET A 60 -11.79 2.04 9.61
CA MET A 60 -11.61 3.23 8.76
C MET A 60 -12.52 3.20 7.53
N LEU A 61 -13.10 2.04 7.20
CA LEU A 61 -14.00 1.90 6.05
C LEU A 61 -15.32 2.64 6.31
N PRO A 62 -15.91 3.27 5.29
CA PRO A 62 -17.28 3.76 5.36
C PRO A 62 -18.28 2.58 5.38
N ASP A 63 -19.55 2.88 5.61
CA ASP A 63 -20.61 1.93 5.27
C ASP A 63 -20.54 1.64 3.76
N VAL A 64 -20.45 0.34 3.42
CA VAL A 64 -20.28 -0.12 2.04
C VAL A 64 -21.57 -0.65 1.41
N ALA A 65 -22.68 -0.69 2.15
CA ALA A 65 -23.96 -1.11 1.61
C ALA A 65 -24.33 -0.26 0.37
N GLU A 66 -24.74 -0.94 -0.70
CA GLU A 66 -25.10 -0.34 -2.00
C GLU A 66 -23.95 0.42 -2.70
N LYS A 67 -22.69 0.30 -2.24
CA LYS A 67 -21.53 0.97 -2.83
C LYS A 67 -20.91 0.17 -3.97
N ARG A 68 -20.38 0.89 -4.95
CA ARG A 68 -19.53 0.35 -6.01
C ARG A 68 -18.08 0.47 -5.56
N VAL A 69 -17.41 -0.66 -5.41
CA VAL A 69 -16.06 -0.73 -4.83
C VAL A 69 -15.05 -1.11 -5.90
N ALA A 70 -13.88 -0.45 -5.92
CA ALA A 70 -12.69 -0.93 -6.60
C ALA A 70 -11.69 -1.45 -5.56
N ASP A 71 -11.19 -2.68 -5.74
CA ASP A 71 -10.17 -3.33 -4.92
C ASP A 71 -8.87 -3.42 -5.74
N LEU A 72 -7.91 -2.51 -5.46
CA LEU A 72 -6.67 -2.37 -6.23
C LEU A 72 -5.53 -3.14 -5.58
N GLY A 73 -5.03 -4.17 -6.27
CA GLY A 73 -4.14 -5.19 -5.72
C GLY A 73 -4.94 -6.22 -4.91
N CYS A 74 -6.03 -6.75 -5.50
CA CYS A 74 -7.01 -7.56 -4.80
C CYS A 74 -6.50 -8.95 -4.36
N GLY A 75 -5.35 -9.40 -4.88
CA GLY A 75 -4.77 -10.70 -4.56
C GLY A 75 -5.77 -11.84 -4.75
N PHE A 76 -5.97 -12.68 -3.72
CA PHE A 76 -6.95 -13.79 -3.73
C PHE A 76 -8.41 -13.35 -3.54
N GLY A 77 -8.69 -12.03 -3.55
CA GLY A 77 -10.04 -11.47 -3.49
C GLY A 77 -10.71 -11.53 -2.12
N TRP A 78 -9.95 -11.66 -1.02
CA TRP A 78 -10.53 -11.71 0.34
C TRP A 78 -11.33 -10.46 0.68
N ALA A 79 -10.78 -9.25 0.43
CA ALA A 79 -11.49 -8.01 0.68
C ALA A 79 -12.67 -7.84 -0.27
N SER A 80 -12.50 -8.20 -1.55
CA SER A 80 -13.58 -8.14 -2.56
C SER A 80 -14.80 -8.94 -2.13
N ARG A 81 -14.63 -10.19 -1.65
CA ARG A 81 -15.75 -11.02 -1.14
C ARG A 81 -16.36 -10.43 0.11
N TRP A 82 -15.51 -9.96 1.05
CA TRP A 82 -15.99 -9.32 2.26
C TRP A 82 -16.86 -8.09 1.98
N PHE A 83 -16.46 -7.22 1.03
CA PHE A 83 -17.28 -6.07 0.63
C PHE A 83 -18.67 -6.49 0.15
N ARG A 84 -18.76 -7.56 -0.63
CA ARG A 84 -20.06 -8.10 -1.06
C ARG A 84 -20.88 -8.66 0.10
N GLU A 85 -20.26 -9.37 1.03
CA GLU A 85 -20.90 -9.86 2.25
C GLU A 85 -21.44 -8.71 3.13
N GLN A 86 -20.79 -7.52 3.06
CA GLN A 86 -21.26 -6.31 3.73
C GLN A 86 -22.30 -5.51 2.89
N GLY A 87 -22.77 -6.06 1.76
CA GLY A 87 -23.83 -5.45 0.97
C GLY A 87 -23.39 -4.46 -0.11
N ALA A 88 -22.12 -4.40 -0.48
CA ALA A 88 -21.68 -3.57 -1.61
C ALA A 88 -22.45 -3.96 -2.88
N ALA A 89 -22.86 -3.00 -3.71
CA ALA A 89 -23.62 -3.26 -4.95
C ALA A 89 -22.79 -4.05 -5.95
N SER A 90 -21.51 -3.72 -6.09
CA SER A 90 -20.56 -4.41 -6.96
C SER A 90 -19.13 -4.19 -6.50
N VAL A 91 -18.25 -5.13 -6.86
CA VAL A 91 -16.80 -4.99 -6.64
C VAL A 91 -16.05 -5.27 -7.94
N ALA A 92 -15.12 -4.39 -8.29
CA ALA A 92 -14.16 -4.60 -9.35
C ALA A 92 -12.77 -4.79 -8.73
N GLY A 93 -12.25 -6.01 -8.78
CA GLY A 93 -10.93 -6.37 -8.27
C GLY A 93 -9.87 -6.32 -9.37
N TYR A 94 -8.74 -5.68 -9.09
CA TYR A 94 -7.63 -5.54 -10.04
C TYR A 94 -6.34 -6.06 -9.42
N ASP A 95 -5.61 -6.90 -10.14
CA ASP A 95 -4.28 -7.37 -9.73
C ASP A 95 -3.39 -7.60 -10.96
N LEU A 96 -2.09 -7.38 -10.81
CA LEU A 96 -1.12 -7.60 -11.88
C LEU A 96 -0.91 -9.09 -12.14
N SER A 97 -0.99 -9.93 -11.10
CA SER A 97 -0.69 -11.35 -11.18
C SER A 97 -1.84 -12.15 -11.79
N HIS A 98 -1.54 -12.92 -12.83
CA HIS A 98 -2.47 -13.88 -13.41
C HIS A 98 -2.84 -14.97 -12.41
N ASN A 99 -1.88 -15.43 -11.60
CA ASN A 99 -2.09 -16.47 -10.58
C ASN A 99 -3.05 -15.98 -9.49
N MET A 100 -2.90 -14.72 -9.02
CA MET A 100 -3.80 -14.11 -8.06
C MET A 100 -5.22 -14.03 -8.60
N ILE A 101 -5.40 -13.50 -9.81
CA ILE A 101 -6.71 -13.38 -10.45
C ILE A 101 -7.36 -14.75 -10.70
N ALA A 102 -6.58 -15.74 -11.16
CA ALA A 102 -7.09 -17.09 -11.37
C ALA A 102 -7.62 -17.69 -10.04
N ARG A 103 -6.86 -17.52 -8.94
CA ARG A 103 -7.28 -17.98 -7.63
C ARG A 103 -8.50 -17.21 -7.12
N ALA A 104 -8.52 -15.89 -7.22
CA ALA A 104 -9.67 -15.06 -6.80
C ALA A 104 -10.96 -15.49 -7.52
N ARG A 105 -10.89 -15.75 -8.82
CA ARG A 105 -12.04 -16.24 -9.61
C ARG A 105 -12.47 -17.65 -9.19
N ALA A 106 -11.51 -18.55 -8.94
CA ALA A 106 -11.83 -19.92 -8.50
C ALA A 106 -12.52 -19.95 -7.12
N ASP A 107 -12.17 -19.03 -6.23
CA ASP A 107 -12.70 -18.94 -4.87
C ASP A 107 -13.98 -18.07 -4.78
N THR A 108 -14.50 -17.57 -5.91
CA THR A 108 -15.63 -16.62 -5.92
C THR A 108 -16.75 -17.09 -6.86
N SER A 109 -17.98 -17.16 -6.34
CA SER A 109 -19.18 -17.48 -7.11
C SER A 109 -20.14 -16.28 -7.30
N ASP A 110 -19.88 -15.13 -6.64
CA ASP A 110 -20.74 -13.95 -6.71
C ASP A 110 -20.53 -13.22 -8.06
N PRO A 111 -21.56 -13.13 -8.93
CA PRO A 111 -21.46 -12.48 -10.24
C PRO A 111 -21.28 -10.96 -10.16
N ALA A 112 -21.49 -10.34 -9.00
CA ALA A 112 -21.27 -8.92 -8.78
C ALA A 112 -19.82 -8.58 -8.43
N ILE A 113 -18.92 -9.57 -8.42
CA ILE A 113 -17.47 -9.35 -8.32
C ILE A 113 -16.86 -9.63 -9.69
N ASP A 114 -16.18 -8.62 -10.26
CA ASP A 114 -15.46 -8.74 -11.52
C ASP A 114 -13.95 -8.60 -11.28
N TYR A 115 -13.18 -9.65 -11.46
CA TYR A 115 -11.72 -9.66 -11.32
C TYR A 115 -11.04 -9.45 -12.66
N ARG A 116 -10.09 -8.49 -12.71
CA ARG A 116 -9.36 -8.12 -13.92
C ARG A 116 -7.86 -8.13 -13.67
N ASN A 117 -7.13 -8.73 -14.61
CA ASN A 117 -5.68 -8.57 -14.62
C ASN A 117 -5.33 -7.16 -15.11
N ALA A 118 -4.59 -6.40 -14.30
CA ALA A 118 -4.23 -5.03 -14.61
C ALA A 118 -2.97 -4.56 -13.86
N ASP A 119 -2.16 -3.78 -14.55
CA ASP A 119 -0.99 -3.11 -13.99
C ASP A 119 -1.39 -1.72 -13.46
N LEU A 120 -1.24 -1.49 -12.16
CA LEU A 120 -1.55 -0.22 -11.52
C LEU A 120 -0.69 0.95 -12.01
N GLU A 121 0.49 0.68 -12.60
CA GLU A 121 1.34 1.71 -13.22
C GLU A 121 0.68 2.38 -14.43
N VAL A 122 -0.19 1.67 -15.13
CA VAL A 122 -0.83 2.17 -16.36
C VAL A 122 -2.35 2.09 -16.33
N LEU A 123 -2.94 1.53 -15.27
CA LEU A 123 -4.38 1.42 -15.11
C LEU A 123 -5.03 2.81 -15.26
N ASP A 124 -6.06 2.89 -16.08
CA ASP A 124 -6.99 4.02 -16.16
C ASP A 124 -8.41 3.53 -15.89
N LEU A 125 -9.06 4.13 -14.91
CA LEU A 125 -10.42 3.79 -14.50
C LEU A 125 -11.41 4.85 -15.01
N PRO A 126 -12.65 4.47 -15.34
CA PRO A 126 -13.68 5.41 -15.72
C PRO A 126 -13.94 6.46 -14.64
N GLN A 127 -14.28 7.67 -15.04
CA GLN A 127 -14.52 8.77 -14.12
C GLN A 127 -15.81 8.59 -13.31
N ALA A 128 -15.74 8.86 -12.00
CA ALA A 128 -16.87 8.91 -11.07
C ALA A 128 -17.71 7.62 -11.03
N VAL A 129 -17.04 6.45 -11.18
CA VAL A 129 -17.72 5.13 -11.21
C VAL A 129 -17.75 4.48 -9.84
N PHE A 130 -16.78 4.76 -8.96
CA PHE A 130 -16.66 4.10 -7.68
C PHE A 130 -17.01 5.02 -6.51
N ASP A 131 -17.62 4.43 -5.49
CA ASP A 131 -17.95 5.11 -4.23
C ASP A 131 -16.87 4.86 -3.18
N LEU A 132 -16.13 3.75 -3.30
CA LEU A 132 -14.96 3.39 -2.50
C LEU A 132 -13.87 2.82 -3.41
N VAL A 133 -12.63 3.27 -3.21
CA VAL A 133 -11.44 2.57 -3.67
C VAL A 133 -10.69 2.05 -2.45
N TYR A 134 -10.41 0.76 -2.47
CA TYR A 134 -9.66 0.06 -1.43
C TYR A 134 -8.37 -0.52 -1.98
N SER A 135 -7.34 -0.60 -1.14
CA SER A 135 -6.11 -1.31 -1.48
C SER A 135 -5.39 -1.78 -0.21
N ALA A 136 -4.93 -3.01 -0.20
CA ALA A 136 -4.13 -3.56 0.90
C ALA A 136 -2.74 -3.96 0.40
N LEU A 137 -1.71 -3.27 0.89
CA LEU A 137 -0.29 -3.60 0.66
C LEU A 137 0.11 -3.73 -0.82
N ALA A 138 -0.45 -2.90 -1.72
CA ALA A 138 -0.13 -2.91 -3.14
C ALA A 138 0.54 -1.61 -3.64
N PHE A 139 0.21 -0.44 -3.11
CA PHE A 139 0.67 0.83 -3.68
C PHE A 139 2.17 1.11 -3.52
N HIS A 140 2.86 0.42 -2.63
CA HIS A 140 4.32 0.53 -2.52
C HIS A 140 5.07 -0.18 -3.67
N TYR A 141 4.39 -0.96 -4.50
CA TYR A 141 4.96 -1.52 -5.73
C TYR A 141 4.85 -0.56 -6.93
N VAL A 142 4.09 0.53 -6.82
CA VAL A 142 3.85 1.49 -7.92
C VAL A 142 4.89 2.60 -7.89
N ALA A 143 5.60 2.82 -8.99
CA ALA A 143 6.62 3.86 -9.10
C ALA A 143 6.00 5.27 -9.18
N ASP A 144 5.00 5.45 -10.06
CA ASP A 144 4.32 6.75 -10.21
C ASP A 144 3.07 6.82 -9.32
N PHE A 145 3.31 6.99 -8.02
CA PHE A 145 2.25 7.10 -7.02
C PHE A 145 1.36 8.34 -7.23
N ASP A 146 1.91 9.47 -7.71
CA ASP A 146 1.14 10.67 -8.00
C ASP A 146 0.11 10.42 -9.11
N ARG A 147 0.53 9.78 -10.21
CA ARG A 147 -0.38 9.36 -11.29
C ARG A 147 -1.49 8.43 -10.76
N LEU A 148 -1.11 7.42 -9.97
CA LEU A 148 -2.07 6.48 -9.39
C LEU A 148 -3.11 7.21 -8.54
N ILE A 149 -2.69 8.07 -7.63
CA ILE A 149 -3.59 8.81 -6.73
C ILE A 149 -4.52 9.77 -7.50
N ARG A 150 -4.02 10.45 -8.53
CA ARG A 150 -4.86 11.28 -9.42
C ARG A 150 -5.87 10.46 -10.21
N MET A 151 -5.48 9.30 -10.71
CA MET A 151 -6.37 8.36 -11.39
C MET A 151 -7.49 7.90 -10.44
N ILE A 152 -7.14 7.51 -9.21
CA ILE A 152 -8.11 7.10 -8.17
C ILE A 152 -9.06 8.26 -7.86
N HIS A 153 -8.54 9.49 -7.66
CA HIS A 153 -9.38 10.67 -7.42
C HIS A 153 -10.38 10.89 -8.54
N LYS A 154 -9.94 10.77 -9.81
CA LYS A 154 -10.82 10.88 -10.99
C LYS A 154 -11.90 9.79 -10.99
N ALA A 155 -11.53 8.53 -10.64
CA ALA A 155 -12.43 7.38 -10.67
C ALA A 155 -13.49 7.38 -9.56
N LEU A 156 -13.21 8.03 -8.43
CA LEU A 156 -14.17 8.18 -7.34
C LEU A 156 -15.28 9.16 -7.69
N ALA A 157 -16.50 8.82 -7.30
CA ALA A 157 -17.64 9.73 -7.28
C ALA A 157 -17.38 10.91 -6.30
N PRO A 158 -18.06 12.06 -6.44
CA PRO A 158 -17.99 13.12 -5.45
C PRO A 158 -18.32 12.61 -4.04
N GLY A 159 -17.47 12.92 -3.07
CA GLY A 159 -17.60 12.41 -1.70
C GLY A 159 -17.22 10.93 -1.50
N GLY A 160 -16.70 10.26 -2.54
CA GLY A 160 -16.21 8.89 -2.45
C GLY A 160 -14.92 8.78 -1.62
N ASP A 161 -14.69 7.60 -1.07
CA ASP A 161 -13.61 7.34 -0.13
C ASP A 161 -12.47 6.52 -0.78
N LEU A 162 -11.24 6.82 -0.37
CA LEU A 162 -10.04 6.02 -0.61
C LEU A 162 -9.54 5.50 0.74
N VAL A 163 -9.43 4.18 0.89
CA VAL A 163 -8.88 3.55 2.09
C VAL A 163 -7.83 2.54 1.69
N PHE A 164 -6.61 2.67 2.22
CA PHE A 164 -5.53 1.78 1.84
C PHE A 164 -4.52 1.54 2.96
N THR A 165 -3.77 0.44 2.82
CA THR A 165 -2.56 0.15 3.60
C THR A 165 -1.35 0.07 2.68
N ILE A 166 -0.21 0.57 3.16
CA ILE A 166 1.10 0.40 2.52
C ILE A 166 2.14 -0.03 3.56
N GLU A 167 3.26 -0.56 3.11
CA GLU A 167 4.41 -0.67 3.99
C GLU A 167 4.81 0.71 4.51
N HIS A 168 5.09 0.78 5.81
CA HIS A 168 5.39 2.06 6.47
C HIS A 168 6.73 2.63 5.97
N PRO A 169 6.85 3.95 5.77
CA PRO A 169 8.10 4.57 5.35
C PRO A 169 9.32 4.23 6.22
N ILE A 170 9.14 4.09 7.53
CA ILE A 170 10.22 3.66 8.44
C ILE A 170 10.67 2.23 8.12
N PHE A 171 9.74 1.33 7.83
CA PHE A 171 10.05 -0.05 7.43
C PHE A 171 10.80 -0.10 6.11
N MET A 172 10.37 0.71 5.13
CA MET A 172 10.92 0.70 3.78
C MET A 172 12.17 1.54 3.58
N ALA A 173 12.51 2.46 4.49
CA ALA A 173 13.60 3.41 4.29
C ALA A 173 14.96 2.72 4.10
N ALA A 174 15.25 1.71 4.92
CA ALA A 174 16.54 1.05 4.94
C ALA A 174 16.83 0.28 3.62
N ALA A 175 18.02 0.49 3.05
CA ALA A 175 18.48 -0.28 1.89
C ALA A 175 18.66 -1.77 2.20
N HIS A 176 18.98 -2.08 3.47
CA HIS A 176 19.15 -3.44 4.00
C HIS A 176 18.29 -3.57 5.25
N PRO A 177 16.97 -3.86 5.11
CA PRO A 177 16.03 -3.87 6.20
C PRO A 177 16.22 -5.12 7.08
N HIS A 178 16.97 -4.99 8.16
CA HIS A 178 17.16 -6.04 9.16
C HIS A 178 17.40 -5.44 10.54
N TRP A 179 17.02 -6.18 11.58
CA TRP A 179 17.30 -5.82 12.94
C TRP A 179 18.81 -5.87 13.24
N THR A 180 19.30 -4.89 13.96
CA THR A 180 20.63 -4.89 14.55
C THR A 180 20.52 -5.00 16.06
N LEU A 181 21.59 -5.42 16.72
CA LEU A 181 21.70 -5.36 18.18
C LEU A 181 22.60 -4.18 18.54
N ASP A 182 22.18 -3.37 19.51
CA ASP A 182 23.04 -2.36 20.11
C ASP A 182 24.05 -3.01 21.11
N GLU A 183 24.87 -2.16 21.75
CA GLU A 183 25.90 -2.60 22.71
C GLU A 183 25.31 -3.30 23.94
N ASP A 184 24.05 -3.01 24.28
CA ASP A 184 23.30 -3.61 25.39
C ASP A 184 22.52 -4.87 24.95
N GLY A 185 22.62 -5.29 23.68
CA GLY A 185 21.92 -6.43 23.11
C GLY A 185 20.44 -6.17 22.78
N ARG A 186 20.01 -4.89 22.73
CA ARG A 186 18.65 -4.55 22.35
C ARG A 186 18.51 -4.51 20.83
N LYS A 187 17.37 -4.97 20.35
CA LYS A 187 17.03 -4.85 18.93
C LYS A 187 16.84 -3.39 18.56
N THR A 188 17.50 -2.97 17.50
CA THR A 188 17.38 -1.64 16.91
C THR A 188 17.07 -1.76 15.42
N TRP A 189 16.08 -1.04 14.95
CA TRP A 189 15.78 -0.94 13.52
C TRP A 189 16.54 0.24 12.93
N PRO A 190 17.50 0.02 12.02
CA PRO A 190 18.28 1.12 11.44
C PRO A 190 17.43 1.88 10.42
N VAL A 191 17.07 3.11 10.75
CA VAL A 191 16.44 4.03 9.80
C VAL A 191 17.52 4.83 9.10
N ASN A 192 17.94 4.39 7.92
CA ASN A 192 18.90 5.12 7.09
C ASN A 192 18.29 5.40 5.71
N GLY A 193 18.71 6.48 5.08
CA GLY A 193 18.20 6.87 3.77
C GLY A 193 16.73 7.28 3.74
N TYR A 194 16.11 7.64 4.87
CA TYR A 194 14.70 7.97 4.95
C TYR A 194 14.28 9.09 3.99
N SER A 195 15.10 10.12 3.83
CA SER A 195 14.82 11.23 2.90
C SER A 195 15.27 10.94 1.46
N VAL A 196 15.87 9.78 1.20
CA VAL A 196 16.26 9.33 -0.13
C VAL A 196 15.15 8.42 -0.67
N GLU A 197 14.20 9.03 -1.37
CA GLU A 197 13.07 8.31 -1.94
C GLU A 197 13.45 7.53 -3.22
N GLY A 198 12.60 6.58 -3.60
CA GLY A 198 12.73 5.82 -4.83
C GLY A 198 12.86 4.32 -4.61
N GLU A 199 13.49 3.67 -5.55
CA GLU A 199 13.57 2.22 -5.64
C GLU A 199 14.24 1.58 -4.41
N ARG A 200 13.66 0.49 -3.93
CA ARG A 200 14.22 -0.43 -2.94
C ARG A 200 14.09 -1.85 -3.46
N ARG A 201 15.14 -2.65 -3.26
CA ARG A 201 15.12 -4.09 -3.57
C ARG A 201 15.30 -4.87 -2.30
N THR A 202 14.37 -5.76 -2.03
CA THR A 202 14.38 -6.60 -0.83
C THR A 202 14.29 -8.07 -1.25
N ASP A 203 14.92 -8.94 -0.46
CA ASP A 203 14.77 -10.37 -0.62
C ASP A 203 13.63 -10.84 0.29
N TRP A 204 12.51 -11.24 -0.31
CA TRP A 204 11.32 -11.72 0.38
C TRP A 204 10.64 -12.78 -0.48
N PHE A 205 10.65 -14.03 -0.06
CA PHE A 205 10.29 -15.24 -0.82
C PHE A 205 11.03 -15.40 -2.16
N ALA A 206 11.44 -14.32 -2.79
CA ALA A 206 12.30 -14.29 -3.97
C ALA A 206 13.30 -13.15 -3.85
N LYS A 207 14.40 -13.23 -4.61
CA LYS A 207 15.42 -12.19 -4.64
C LYS A 207 14.97 -10.97 -5.45
N GLY A 208 15.34 -9.78 -4.97
CA GLY A 208 15.20 -8.55 -5.73
C GLY A 208 13.76 -8.07 -5.92
N VAL A 209 12.88 -8.30 -4.96
CA VAL A 209 11.51 -7.76 -4.97
C VAL A 209 11.59 -6.24 -4.96
N LEU A 210 11.07 -5.62 -6.03
CA LEU A 210 11.13 -4.18 -6.26
C LEU A 210 9.97 -3.48 -5.57
N LYS A 211 10.30 -2.47 -4.76
CA LYS A 211 9.35 -1.59 -4.08
C LYS A 211 9.83 -0.15 -4.19
N TYR A 212 8.96 0.81 -3.88
CA TYR A 212 9.27 2.24 -3.95
C TYR A 212 9.05 2.90 -2.60
N HIS A 213 10.15 3.29 -1.96
CA HIS A 213 10.13 4.06 -0.74
C HIS A 213 9.71 5.50 -1.01
N ARG A 214 8.78 6.00 -0.19
CA ARG A 214 8.36 7.40 -0.10
C ARG A 214 8.31 7.81 1.35
N THR A 215 8.68 9.04 1.66
CA THR A 215 8.51 9.56 3.02
C THR A 215 7.02 9.64 3.39
N LEU A 216 6.73 9.66 4.67
CA LEU A 216 5.36 9.92 5.15
C LEU A 216 4.83 11.25 4.59
N ALA A 217 5.68 12.28 4.57
CA ALA A 217 5.31 13.58 4.02
C ALA A 217 4.94 13.51 2.54
N THR A 218 5.73 12.83 1.70
CA THR A 218 5.42 12.65 0.28
C THR A 218 4.13 11.87 0.09
N THR A 219 3.92 10.79 0.85
CA THR A 219 2.71 9.99 0.77
C THR A 219 1.46 10.82 1.05
N LEU A 220 1.44 11.57 2.16
CA LEU A 220 0.27 12.37 2.55
C LEU A 220 0.07 13.60 1.66
N ASN A 221 1.14 14.30 1.30
CA ASN A 221 1.06 15.48 0.45
C ASN A 221 0.62 15.15 -0.98
N THR A 222 0.92 13.96 -1.49
CA THR A 222 0.40 13.49 -2.78
C THR A 222 -1.12 13.38 -2.74
N LEU A 223 -1.70 12.84 -1.67
CA LEU A 223 -3.15 12.78 -1.49
C LEU A 223 -3.77 14.18 -1.43
N ILE A 224 -3.21 15.07 -0.60
CA ILE A 224 -3.67 16.45 -0.44
C ILE A 224 -3.59 17.18 -1.79
N GLY A 225 -2.46 17.06 -2.50
CA GLY A 225 -2.24 17.70 -3.81
C GLY A 225 -3.16 17.19 -4.92
N ALA A 226 -3.67 15.97 -4.79
CA ALA A 226 -4.68 15.42 -5.70
C ALA A 226 -6.13 15.82 -5.37
N GLY A 227 -6.36 16.54 -4.25
CA GLY A 227 -7.69 17.01 -3.84
C GLY A 227 -8.40 16.11 -2.83
N PHE A 228 -7.68 15.21 -2.17
CA PHE A 228 -8.26 14.42 -1.08
C PHE A 228 -8.22 15.18 0.26
N ALA A 229 -9.29 15.09 1.02
CA ALA A 229 -9.33 15.42 2.44
C ALA A 229 -8.93 14.19 3.25
N LEU A 230 -7.83 14.25 3.98
CA LEU A 230 -7.41 13.18 4.89
C LEU A 230 -8.44 13.02 6.02
N ARG A 231 -8.91 11.81 6.24
CA ARG A 231 -9.90 11.48 7.29
C ARG A 231 -9.24 10.80 8.49
N ARG A 232 -8.32 9.89 8.23
CA ARG A 232 -7.55 9.20 9.25
C ARG A 232 -6.22 8.72 8.69
N VAL A 233 -5.18 8.86 9.50
CA VAL A 233 -3.87 8.25 9.29
C VAL A 233 -3.54 7.48 10.55
N GLN A 234 -3.12 6.22 10.40
CA GLN A 234 -2.77 5.36 11.54
C GLN A 234 -1.54 4.54 11.19
N GLU A 235 -0.55 4.60 12.05
CA GLU A 235 0.57 3.66 12.06
C GLU A 235 0.10 2.40 12.79
N PHE A 236 0.31 1.23 12.20
CA PHE A 236 -0.13 -0.01 12.81
C PHE A 236 0.69 -0.29 14.07
N ALA A 237 -0.01 -0.50 15.16
CA ALA A 237 0.54 -1.02 16.40
C ALA A 237 -0.36 -2.16 16.90
N PRO A 238 0.20 -3.34 17.20
CA PRO A 238 -0.58 -4.47 17.68
C PRO A 238 -1.10 -4.24 19.10
N THR A 239 -2.27 -4.82 19.37
CA THR A 239 -2.81 -4.88 20.74
C THR A 239 -2.11 -5.96 21.57
N ALA A 240 -2.21 -5.89 22.90
CA ALA A 240 -1.67 -6.91 23.79
C ALA A 240 -2.19 -8.32 23.45
N ALA A 241 -3.48 -8.46 23.12
CA ALA A 241 -4.07 -9.73 22.72
C ALA A 241 -3.49 -10.27 21.38
N GLN A 242 -3.18 -9.39 20.44
CA GLN A 242 -2.52 -9.78 19.19
C GLN A 242 -1.08 -10.26 19.43
N ILE A 243 -0.36 -9.60 20.33
CA ILE A 243 1.01 -10.00 20.71
C ILE A 243 0.98 -11.35 21.45
N GLU A 244 0.01 -11.57 22.33
CA GLU A 244 -0.16 -12.86 23.00
C GLU A 244 -0.42 -14.00 22.00
N ALA A 245 -1.28 -13.76 21.01
CA ALA A 245 -1.59 -14.74 19.95
C ALA A 245 -0.43 -14.93 18.95
N MET A 246 0.35 -13.88 18.68
CA MET A 246 1.45 -13.87 17.72
C MET A 246 2.62 -13.02 18.26
N PRO A 247 3.53 -13.60 19.08
CA PRO A 247 4.58 -12.84 19.78
C PRO A 247 5.51 -12.02 18.88
N VAL A 248 5.72 -12.42 17.62
CA VAL A 248 6.53 -11.67 16.67
C VAL A 248 5.98 -10.28 16.39
N LEU A 249 4.69 -10.04 16.58
CA LEU A 249 4.08 -8.72 16.42
C LEU A 249 4.59 -7.69 17.44
N ALA A 250 5.24 -8.10 18.53
CA ALA A 250 5.85 -7.17 19.47
C ALA A 250 6.90 -6.27 18.79
N GLU A 251 7.53 -6.73 17.73
CA GLU A 251 8.49 -5.93 16.95
C GLU A 251 7.85 -4.69 16.30
N GLU A 252 6.54 -4.72 16.05
CA GLU A 252 5.81 -3.59 15.47
C GLU A 252 5.63 -2.41 16.44
N LEU A 253 5.85 -2.62 17.75
CA LEU A 253 5.88 -1.53 18.73
C LEU A 253 7.14 -0.68 18.63
N GLU A 254 8.24 -1.28 18.16
CA GLU A 254 9.51 -0.60 17.93
C GLU A 254 9.59 0.03 16.54
N ARG A 255 8.93 -0.60 15.57
CA ARG A 255 8.97 -0.22 14.18
C ARG A 255 7.65 -0.60 13.50
N PRO A 256 6.74 0.35 13.26
CA PRO A 256 5.51 0.06 12.53
C PRO A 256 5.83 -0.42 11.10
N MET A 257 5.29 -1.59 10.74
CA MET A 257 5.47 -2.15 9.40
C MET A 257 4.46 -1.58 8.39
N MET A 258 3.30 -1.12 8.87
CA MET A 258 2.21 -0.69 8.01
C MET A 258 1.69 0.70 8.37
N LEU A 259 1.41 1.47 7.31
CA LEU A 259 0.71 2.74 7.37
C LEU A 259 -0.69 2.57 6.78
N LEU A 260 -1.71 2.95 7.55
CA LEU A 260 -3.12 2.89 7.17
C LEU A 260 -3.62 4.32 6.92
N VAL A 261 -4.29 4.53 5.80
CA VAL A 261 -4.78 5.85 5.40
C VAL A 261 -6.21 5.76 4.91
N ALA A 262 -7.07 6.65 5.41
CA ALA A 262 -8.39 6.93 4.87
C ALA A 262 -8.47 8.40 4.43
N ALA A 263 -8.95 8.62 3.22
CA ALA A 263 -9.09 9.93 2.62
C ALA A 263 -10.42 10.00 1.84
N ARG A 264 -10.97 11.20 1.68
CA ARG A 264 -12.22 11.42 0.96
C ARG A 264 -12.00 12.40 -0.17
N LYS A 265 -12.56 12.12 -1.34
CA LYS A 265 -12.64 13.08 -2.43
C LYS A 265 -13.51 14.26 -2.01
N ALA A 266 -12.90 15.46 -1.95
CA ALA A 266 -13.57 16.70 -1.61
C ALA A 266 -14.55 17.15 -2.70
#